data_6c4da04f4e01d8525684630dd5776fb1
#
_entry.id   6c4da04f4e01d8525684630dd5776fb1
#
_cell.length_a   1.000
_cell.length_b   1.000
_cell.length_c   1.000
_cell.angle_alpha   90.00
_cell.angle_beta   90.00
_cell.angle_gamma   90.00
#
_symmetry.space_group_name_H-M   'P 1'
#
loop_
_entity.id
_entity.type
_entity.pdbx_description
1 polymer ?
#
loop_
_entity_poly.entity_id
_entity_poly.type
_entity_poly.pdbx_seq_one_letter_code
_entity_poly.pdbx_strand_id
1 'polypeptide(L)'
;MKIFGKEKEDKPVKEESLIDYKYSEDRILKELAEYINSTYNQHYSQNKFQATEFILDSGHGTGFTIGNILKYAQRYGKKGSREDARKDLLKVIHYGIIALHNHDKEKI
;
A
#
# COMPACT_ATOMS: atom_id res chain seq x y z
N MET A 1 3.58 -6.56 11.04
CA MET A 1 2.84 -5.40 11.09
C MET A 1 1.55 -5.53 11.82
N LYS A 2 1.32 -4.67 12.72
CA LYS A 2 0.21 -4.79 13.56
C LYS A 2 -0.78 -3.73 13.47
N ILE A 3 -0.76 -2.99 12.44
CA ILE A 3 -1.65 -1.89 12.31
C ILE A 3 -3.08 -2.31 12.44
N PHE A 4 -3.38 -3.40 11.84
CA PHE A 4 -4.72 -3.87 11.87
C PHE A 4 -4.85 -5.11 12.69
N GLY A 5 -3.90 -5.46 13.22
CA GLY A 5 -3.89 -6.55 13.91
C GLY A 5 -3.77 -6.81 15.14
N LYS A 6 -3.56 -7.04 15.38
CA LYS A 6 -3.36 -7.41 16.22
C LYS A 6 -3.71 -7.57 17.14
N GLU A 7 -3.59 -7.82 17.46
CA GLU A 7 -3.81 -8.01 18.21
C GLU A 7 -4.42 -7.70 18.99
N LYS A 8 -4.80 -7.29 19.20
CA LYS A 8 -5.32 -6.96 19.95
C LYS A 8 -6.30 -7.12 20.22
N GLU A 9 -6.63 -7.37 20.05
CA GLU A 9 -7.38 -7.44 20.34
C GLU A 9 -8.39 -7.31 20.50
N ASP A 10 -8.85 -7.05 20.23
CA ASP A 10 -9.81 -7.04 20.44
C ASP A 10 -10.61 -6.16 20.78
N LYS A 11 -11.07 -5.56 20.85
CA LYS A 11 -11.80 -4.75 21.39
C LYS A 11 -12.26 -3.67 20.62
N PRO A 12 -11.82 -2.95 20.33
CA PRO A 12 -12.22 -1.76 19.74
C PRO A 12 -12.98 -1.82 18.48
N VAL A 13 -13.20 -2.92 18.02
CA VAL A 13 -13.95 -3.06 16.85
C VAL A 13 -15.28 -2.37 16.90
N LYS A 14 -15.84 -2.23 18.09
CA LYS A 14 -17.08 -1.60 18.22
C LYS A 14 -17.07 -0.18 17.81
N GLU A 15 -16.01 0.50 18.08
CA GLU A 15 -15.93 1.88 17.73
C GLU A 15 -15.92 2.07 16.25
N GLU A 16 -15.27 1.17 15.55
CA GLU A 16 -15.25 1.26 14.12
C GLU A 16 -16.63 1.12 13.54
N SER A 17 -17.44 0.28 14.17
CA SER A 17 -18.75 0.03 13.64
C SER A 17 -19.67 1.21 13.81
N LEU A 18 -19.28 2.23 14.57
CA LEU A 18 -20.09 3.41 14.73
C LEU A 18 -19.94 4.40 13.59
N ILE A 19 -18.96 4.19 12.74
CA ILE A 19 -18.72 5.08 11.61
C ILE A 19 -19.36 4.50 10.37
N ASP A 20 -20.15 5.30 9.69
CA ASP A 20 -20.80 4.85 8.47
C ASP A 20 -19.96 5.27 7.29
N TYR A 21 -19.02 4.44 6.93
CA TYR A 21 -18.09 4.75 5.85
C TYR A 21 -18.82 4.79 4.51
N LYS A 22 -18.62 5.86 3.76
CA LYS A 22 -19.36 6.05 2.51
C LYS A 22 -18.71 5.35 1.32
N TYR A 23 -17.43 5.10 1.38
CA TYR A 23 -16.71 4.53 0.23
C TYR A 23 -16.05 3.21 0.57
N SER A 24 -16.61 2.51 1.52
CA SER A 24 -16.09 1.19 1.92
C SER A 24 -14.65 1.25 2.43
N GLU A 25 -14.28 2.39 3.03
CA GLU A 25 -12.89 2.57 3.46
C GLU A 25 -12.44 1.49 4.43
N ASP A 26 -13.31 1.10 5.35
CA ASP A 26 -12.95 0.09 6.32
C ASP A 26 -12.65 -1.25 5.66
N ARG A 27 -13.49 -1.67 4.73
CA ARG A 27 -13.31 -2.94 4.03
C ARG A 27 -12.07 -2.88 3.14
N ILE A 28 -11.89 -1.77 2.44
CA ILE A 28 -10.77 -1.66 1.53
C ILE A 28 -9.44 -1.57 2.29
N LEU A 29 -9.43 -0.89 3.44
CA LEU A 29 -8.22 -0.86 4.25
C LEU A 29 -7.82 -2.25 4.70
N LYS A 30 -8.80 -3.06 5.08
CA LYS A 30 -8.50 -4.42 5.49
C LYS A 30 -7.96 -5.22 4.31
N GLU A 31 -8.58 -5.08 3.16
CA GLU A 31 -8.13 -5.77 1.97
C GLU A 31 -6.74 -5.31 1.56
N LEU A 32 -6.47 -4.03 1.68
CA LEU A 32 -5.16 -3.48 1.35
C LEU A 32 -4.08 -4.10 2.24
N ALA A 33 -4.38 -4.24 3.54
CA ALA A 33 -3.42 -4.87 4.45
C ALA A 33 -3.13 -6.30 4.01
N GLU A 34 -4.16 -7.03 3.62
CA GLU A 34 -3.97 -8.41 3.16
C GLU A 34 -3.16 -8.47 1.88
N TYR A 35 -3.44 -7.54 0.97
CA TYR A 35 -2.69 -7.46 -0.27
C TYR A 35 -1.21 -7.18 0.01
N ILE A 36 -0.92 -6.22 0.87
CA ILE A 36 0.46 -5.89 1.20
C ILE A 36 1.15 -7.08 1.84
N ASN A 37 0.48 -7.76 2.76
CA ASN A 37 1.05 -8.95 3.38
C ASN A 37 1.39 -9.99 2.34
N SER A 38 0.54 -10.15 1.32
CA SER A 38 0.81 -11.14 0.30
C SER A 38 2.05 -10.78 -0.52
N THR A 39 2.33 -9.50 -0.72
CA THR A 39 3.53 -9.13 -1.46
C THR A 39 4.78 -9.48 -0.68
N TYR A 40 4.75 -9.39 0.63
CA TYR A 40 5.91 -9.76 1.44
C TYR A 40 6.14 -11.26 1.49
N ASN A 41 5.10 -12.04 1.25
CA ASN A 41 5.22 -13.48 1.29
C ASN A 41 5.64 -14.09 -0.03
N GLN A 42 5.74 -13.28 -1.08
CA GLN A 42 6.14 -13.80 -2.36
C GLN A 42 7.62 -14.06 -2.38
N HIS A 43 7.95 -15.14 -3.04
CA HIS A 43 9.28 -15.67 -3.13
C HIS A 43 10.32 -14.66 -3.58
N TYR A 44 10.02 -13.80 -4.55
CA TYR A 44 10.99 -12.84 -5.05
C TYR A 44 10.91 -11.47 -4.38
N SER A 45 10.04 -11.31 -3.40
CA SER A 45 9.79 -10.00 -2.83
C SER A 45 10.98 -9.46 -2.06
N GLN A 46 11.79 -10.34 -1.51
CA GLN A 46 12.93 -9.90 -0.72
C GLN A 46 13.86 -9.02 -1.53
N ASN A 47 14.21 -9.44 -2.75
CA ASN A 47 15.08 -8.62 -3.58
C ASN A 47 14.42 -7.31 -3.98
N LYS A 48 13.13 -7.35 -4.25
CA LYS A 48 12.39 -6.16 -4.61
C LYS A 48 12.42 -5.13 -3.49
N PHE A 49 12.18 -5.57 -2.26
CA PHE A 49 12.14 -4.63 -1.16
C PHE A 49 13.53 -4.15 -0.77
N GLN A 50 14.52 -4.99 -0.95
CA GLN A 50 15.89 -4.55 -0.74
C GLN A 50 16.28 -3.46 -1.72
N ALA A 51 15.88 -3.61 -2.98
CA ALA A 51 16.15 -2.61 -3.98
C ALA A 51 15.43 -1.30 -3.66
N THR A 52 14.19 -1.39 -3.19
CA THR A 52 13.43 -0.21 -2.81
C THR A 52 14.12 0.51 -1.65
N GLU A 53 14.56 -0.23 -0.64
CA GLU A 53 15.28 0.37 0.47
C GLU A 53 16.51 1.12 0.01
N PHE A 54 17.25 0.51 -0.89
CA PHE A 54 18.47 1.12 -1.40
C PHE A 54 18.14 2.42 -2.13
N ILE A 55 17.08 2.42 -2.93
CA ILE A 55 16.67 3.61 -3.66
C ILE A 55 16.27 4.72 -2.70
N LEU A 56 15.51 4.38 -1.68
CA LEU A 56 15.08 5.36 -0.70
C LEU A 56 16.28 5.90 0.09
N ASP A 57 17.16 5.01 0.51
CA ASP A 57 18.31 5.42 1.30
C ASP A 57 19.28 6.28 0.52
N SER A 58 19.30 6.14 -0.78
CA SER A 58 20.22 6.94 -1.60
C SER A 58 19.60 8.29 -2.00
N GLY A 59 18.42 8.61 -1.51
CA GLY A 59 17.85 9.93 -1.73
C GLY A 59 16.95 10.04 -2.93
N HIS A 60 16.57 8.92 -3.54
CA HIS A 60 15.74 8.94 -4.73
C HIS A 60 14.32 8.47 -4.46
N GLY A 61 13.92 8.44 -3.19
CA GLY A 61 12.64 7.86 -2.83
C GLY A 61 11.44 8.61 -3.37
N THR A 62 11.49 9.93 -3.38
CA THR A 62 10.36 10.72 -3.86
C THR A 62 10.08 10.43 -5.32
N GLY A 63 11.10 10.53 -6.16
CA GLY A 63 10.92 10.28 -7.59
C GLY A 63 10.48 8.85 -7.85
N PHE A 64 11.08 7.90 -7.14
CA PHE A 64 10.73 6.50 -7.31
C PHE A 64 9.28 6.23 -6.94
N THR A 65 8.83 6.69 -5.77
CA THR A 65 7.48 6.38 -5.31
C THR A 65 6.43 7.11 -6.12
N ILE A 66 6.63 8.40 -6.38
CA ILE A 66 5.67 9.15 -7.17
C ILE A 66 5.62 8.62 -8.60
N GLY A 67 6.78 8.26 -9.16
CA GLY A 67 6.82 7.69 -10.49
C GLY A 67 6.02 6.40 -10.58
N ASN A 68 6.11 5.55 -9.57
CA ASN A 68 5.34 4.31 -9.58
C ASN A 68 3.86 4.56 -9.40
N ILE A 69 3.49 5.54 -8.58
CA ILE A 69 2.08 5.92 -8.45
C ILE A 69 1.53 6.34 -9.81
N LEU A 70 2.27 7.18 -10.52
CA LEU A 70 1.85 7.64 -11.83
C LEU A 70 1.78 6.51 -12.83
N LYS A 71 2.75 5.61 -12.77
CA LYS A 71 2.80 4.48 -13.68
C LYS A 71 1.53 3.63 -13.57
N TYR A 72 1.15 3.28 -12.37
CA TYR A 72 -0.01 2.42 -12.20
C TYR A 72 -1.32 3.17 -12.36
N ALA A 73 -1.35 4.45 -11.99
CA ALA A 73 -2.55 5.23 -12.19
C ALA A 73 -2.89 5.39 -13.67
N GLN A 74 -1.89 5.69 -14.48
CA GLN A 74 -2.16 5.88 -15.91
C GLN A 74 -2.45 4.55 -16.60
N ARG A 75 -2.00 3.44 -16.05
CA ARG A 75 -2.24 2.14 -16.66
C ARG A 75 -3.64 1.61 -16.36
N TYR A 76 -4.23 2.11 -15.32
CA TYR A 76 -5.53 1.62 -14.85
C TYR A 76 -6.54 1.57 -15.99
N GLY A 77 -7.12 0.41 -16.19
CA GLY A 77 -8.18 0.22 -17.18
C GLY A 77 -7.73 0.10 -18.61
N LYS A 78 -6.44 0.18 -18.88
CA LYS A 78 -5.97 0.16 -20.26
C LYS A 78 -5.62 -1.21 -20.77
N LYS A 79 -5.45 -2.17 -19.91
CA LYS A 79 -5.14 -3.48 -20.40
C LYS A 79 -5.37 -4.49 -19.28
N GLY A 80 -5.59 -5.73 -19.70
CA GLY A 80 -5.87 -6.78 -18.76
C GLY A 80 -7.33 -6.84 -18.40
N SER A 81 -7.62 -7.63 -17.40
CA SER A 81 -8.99 -7.84 -16.96
C SER A 81 -9.38 -6.77 -15.96
N ARG A 82 -10.64 -6.81 -15.56
CA ARG A 82 -11.12 -5.95 -14.49
C ARG A 82 -10.33 -6.19 -13.20
N GLU A 83 -9.95 -7.44 -12.98
CA GLU A 83 -9.15 -7.80 -11.81
C GLU A 83 -7.77 -7.17 -11.89
N ASP A 84 -7.17 -7.20 -13.07
CA ASP A 84 -5.85 -6.56 -13.24
C ASP A 84 -5.93 -5.07 -13.02
N ALA A 85 -7.00 -4.45 -13.50
CA ALA A 85 -7.19 -3.02 -13.28
C ALA A 85 -7.31 -2.71 -11.79
N ARG A 86 -8.02 -3.56 -11.07
CA ARG A 86 -8.19 -3.34 -9.65
C ARG A 86 -6.85 -3.44 -8.92
N LYS A 87 -5.99 -4.36 -9.37
CA LYS A 87 -4.67 -4.49 -8.78
C LYS A 87 -3.82 -3.25 -9.03
N ASP A 88 -3.98 -2.61 -10.17
CA ASP A 88 -3.26 -1.37 -10.41
C ASP A 88 -3.61 -0.32 -9.38
N LEU A 89 -4.89 -0.24 -8.98
CA LEU A 89 -5.27 0.71 -7.94
C LEU A 89 -4.67 0.34 -6.59
N LEU A 90 -4.61 -0.94 -6.27
CA LEU A 90 -3.97 -1.36 -5.03
C LEU A 90 -2.49 -0.99 -5.02
N LYS A 91 -1.83 -1.10 -6.17
CA LYS A 91 -0.43 -0.71 -6.28
C LYS A 91 -0.24 0.78 -6.09
N VAL A 92 -1.17 1.59 -6.62
CA VAL A 92 -1.11 3.03 -6.41
C VAL A 92 -1.14 3.33 -4.91
N ILE A 93 -2.04 2.68 -4.19
CA ILE A 93 -2.15 2.93 -2.76
C ILE A 93 -0.90 2.45 -2.02
N HIS A 94 -0.40 1.28 -2.38
CA HIS A 94 0.78 0.73 -1.71
C HIS A 94 1.98 1.66 -1.90
N TYR A 95 2.19 2.15 -3.12
CA TYR A 95 3.28 3.10 -3.34
C TYR A 95 3.02 4.41 -2.63
N GLY A 96 1.75 4.78 -2.42
CA GLY A 96 1.42 5.93 -1.61
C GLY A 96 1.86 5.78 -0.17
N ILE A 97 1.71 4.58 0.37
CA ILE A 97 2.18 4.30 1.72
C ILE A 97 3.70 4.42 1.80
N ILE A 98 4.39 3.87 0.80
CA ILE A 98 5.85 3.95 0.78
C ILE A 98 6.30 5.39 0.64
N ALA A 99 5.55 6.18 -0.15
CA ALA A 99 5.86 7.60 -0.29
C ALA A 99 5.71 8.34 1.03
N LEU A 100 4.67 8.01 1.80
CA LEU A 100 4.49 8.62 3.11
C LEU A 100 5.65 8.25 4.04
N HIS A 101 6.04 6.99 4.02
CA HIS A 101 7.16 6.55 4.83
C HIS A 101 8.43 7.33 4.46
N ASN A 102 8.67 7.49 3.17
CA ASN A 102 9.83 8.21 2.69
C ASN A 102 9.77 9.68 3.10
N HIS A 103 8.59 10.27 2.98
CA HIS A 103 8.38 11.67 3.36
C HIS A 103 8.73 11.89 4.84
N ASP A 104 8.24 11.00 5.68
CA ASP A 104 8.45 11.14 7.12
C ASP A 104 9.92 11.03 7.47
N LYS A 105 10.65 10.19 6.77
CA LYS A 105 12.07 10.01 7.04
C LYS A 105 12.90 11.18 6.57
N GLU A 106 12.52 11.79 5.49
CA GLU A 106 13.29 12.89 4.92
C GLU A 106 13.01 14.22 5.58
N LYS A 107 11.95 14.29 6.35
CA LYS A 107 11.62 15.52 7.05
C LYS A 107 11.46 16.71 6.14
N ILE A 108 10.86 16.49 5.03
CA ILE A 108 10.62 17.57 4.07
C ILE A 108 9.42 18.39 4.44
#